data_5487accb15dc8d539fa1d8ebb526f750
#
_entry.id   5487accb15dc8d539fa1d8ebb526f750
#
_cell.length_a   1.000
_cell.length_b   1.000
_cell.length_c   1.000
_cell.angle_alpha   90.00
_cell.angle_beta   90.00
_cell.angle_gamma   90.00
#
_symmetry.space_group_name_H-M   'P 1'
#
loop_
_entity.id
_entity.type
_entity.pdbx_description
1 polymer ?
#
loop_
_entity_poly.entity_id
_entity_poly.type
_entity_poly.pdbx_seq_one_letter_code
_entity_poly.pdbx_strand_id
1 'polypeptide(L)'
;MLNLFITSDNTAWTKKTMLMEQERCLTEYILPEFKEKYSDFSIESIQELVKVPCVFAYEKMHKLDANIGYIKNIEFYQNGIRIDYELTGQVIAFNDLMQLTDILDMSTWEWNRTHWTLKKTNLKDLEPYFKGNDIDKLKVFVSYSWTPPSNQQNVFELIQKLESDGISVVYDRKDLYPGQDINYFMESVLTSEEINAVLIVCNKDYAEKANKRRGGVGYESELILSEIKNDPLQKKYIPVVFEHDKNGELPLPKFLKSRLCVDLSKDTPVYNFLQK
;
A
#
# COMPACT_ATOMS: atom_id res chain seq x y z
N MET A 1 -23.18 -12.08 -2.88
CA MET A 1 -23.56 -11.17 -1.76
C MET A 1 -22.33 -10.40 -1.33
N LEU A 2 -22.46 -9.14 -1.01
CA LEU A 2 -21.40 -8.29 -0.45
C LEU A 2 -21.94 -7.34 0.63
N ASN A 3 -21.08 -6.95 1.56
CA ASN A 3 -21.33 -5.85 2.49
C ASN A 3 -21.02 -4.51 1.78
N LEU A 4 -21.90 -3.55 1.90
CA LEU A 4 -21.67 -2.18 1.42
C LEU A 4 -21.74 -1.23 2.60
N PHE A 5 -20.64 -0.53 2.83
CA PHE A 5 -20.50 0.54 3.81
C PHE A 5 -20.41 1.87 3.09
N ILE A 6 -21.21 2.84 3.49
CA ILE A 6 -21.12 4.23 3.04
C ILE A 6 -21.00 5.12 4.27
N THR A 7 -20.12 6.11 4.25
CA THR A 7 -19.89 7.00 5.39
C THR A 7 -19.65 8.45 4.98
N SER A 8 -20.09 9.38 5.83
CA SER A 8 -19.77 10.81 5.73
C SER A 8 -18.41 11.17 6.34
N ASP A 9 -17.78 10.26 7.12
CA ASP A 9 -16.42 10.47 7.63
C ASP A 9 -15.39 10.14 6.53
N ASN A 10 -14.80 11.16 5.95
CA ASN A 10 -13.80 11.02 4.88
C ASN A 10 -12.45 10.43 5.35
N THR A 11 -12.30 10.18 6.65
CA THR A 11 -11.14 9.52 7.26
C THR A 11 -11.43 8.10 7.74
N ALA A 12 -12.67 7.61 7.60
CA ALA A 12 -13.10 6.33 8.17
C ALA A 12 -12.20 5.17 7.74
N TRP A 13 -11.90 5.05 6.44
CA TRP A 13 -11.17 3.92 5.90
C TRP A 13 -9.65 4.07 5.93
N THR A 14 -9.13 5.07 6.63
CA THR A 14 -7.69 5.21 6.97
C THR A 14 -7.34 4.58 8.33
N LYS A 15 -8.36 4.16 9.08
CA LYS A 15 -8.27 3.50 10.39
C LYS A 15 -8.52 2.00 10.21
N LYS A 16 -8.26 1.21 11.24
CA LYS A 16 -8.59 -0.24 11.24
C LYS A 16 -9.96 -0.53 11.86
N THR A 17 -10.63 0.49 12.35
CA THR A 17 -11.90 0.38 13.08
C THR A 17 -12.82 1.53 12.72
N MET A 18 -14.12 1.27 12.73
CA MET A 18 -15.19 2.24 12.56
C MET A 18 -16.26 2.02 13.61
N LEU A 19 -16.85 3.10 14.13
CA LEU A 19 -18.07 3.05 14.94
C LEU A 19 -19.23 3.60 14.11
N MET A 20 -20.31 2.84 14.00
CA MET A 20 -21.53 3.24 13.29
C MET A 20 -22.73 3.11 14.20
N GLU A 21 -23.68 4.05 14.13
CA GLU A 21 -24.95 3.98 14.86
C GLU A 21 -25.70 2.70 14.50
N GLN A 22 -26.23 1.99 15.48
CA GLN A 22 -26.91 0.70 15.26
C GLN A 22 -28.08 0.81 14.28
N GLU A 23 -28.81 1.93 14.31
CA GLU A 23 -29.93 2.21 13.42
C GLU A 23 -29.52 2.32 11.94
N ARG A 24 -28.21 2.49 11.66
CA ARG A 24 -27.63 2.56 10.34
C ARG A 24 -27.07 1.23 9.83
N CYS A 25 -27.12 0.19 10.67
CA CYS A 25 -26.51 -1.10 10.38
C CYS A 25 -27.60 -2.12 10.02
N LEU A 26 -27.61 -2.59 8.75
CA LEU A 26 -28.52 -3.61 8.22
C LEU A 26 -30.04 -3.30 8.43
N THR A 27 -30.39 -2.03 8.40
CA THR A 27 -31.78 -1.56 8.62
C THR A 27 -32.33 -0.83 7.41
N GLU A 28 -31.51 -0.07 6.70
CA GLU A 28 -31.87 0.75 5.54
C GLU A 28 -31.28 0.14 4.25
N TYR A 29 -31.94 0.32 3.11
CA TYR A 29 -31.48 -0.10 1.77
C TYR A 29 -31.12 -1.58 1.67
N ILE A 30 -31.67 -2.40 2.54
CA ILE A 30 -31.45 -3.84 2.63
C ILE A 30 -32.65 -4.61 2.14
N LEU A 31 -32.46 -5.71 1.43
CA LEU A 31 -33.52 -6.59 1.01
C LEU A 31 -34.21 -7.25 2.22
N PRO A 32 -35.57 -7.44 2.19
CA PRO A 32 -36.30 -8.01 3.31
C PRO A 32 -35.74 -9.33 3.82
N GLU A 33 -35.33 -10.22 2.92
CA GLU A 33 -34.72 -11.52 3.24
C GLU A 33 -33.42 -11.41 4.00
N PHE A 34 -32.57 -10.42 3.65
CA PHE A 34 -31.33 -10.17 4.37
C PHE A 34 -31.57 -9.47 5.70
N LYS A 35 -32.56 -8.57 5.75
CA LYS A 35 -32.95 -7.90 6.98
C LYS A 35 -33.44 -8.91 8.01
N GLU A 36 -34.32 -9.81 7.62
CA GLU A 36 -34.84 -10.85 8.48
C GLU A 36 -33.74 -11.75 9.05
N LYS A 37 -32.74 -12.09 8.21
CA LYS A 37 -31.67 -13.00 8.59
C LYS A 37 -30.58 -12.37 9.43
N TYR A 38 -30.20 -11.11 9.14
CA TYR A 38 -28.93 -10.54 9.65
C TYR A 38 -29.09 -9.36 10.61
N SER A 39 -30.29 -8.75 10.71
CA SER A 39 -30.49 -7.54 11.53
C SER A 39 -30.51 -7.79 13.04
N ASP A 40 -30.63 -9.04 13.45
CA ASP A 40 -30.55 -9.45 14.86
C ASP A 40 -29.11 -9.59 15.36
N PHE A 41 -28.15 -9.64 14.44
CA PHE A 41 -26.74 -9.85 14.75
C PHE A 41 -26.48 -11.06 15.65
N SER A 42 -27.23 -12.16 15.46
CA SER A 42 -26.94 -13.43 16.12
C SER A 42 -25.51 -13.88 15.85
N ILE A 43 -24.98 -14.77 16.68
CA ILE A 43 -23.62 -15.29 16.54
C ILE A 43 -23.42 -15.91 15.15
N GLU A 44 -24.42 -16.65 14.68
CA GLU A 44 -24.45 -17.28 13.37
C GLU A 44 -24.41 -16.23 12.24
N SER A 45 -25.22 -15.18 12.35
CA SER A 45 -25.26 -14.07 11.41
C SER A 45 -23.90 -13.33 11.33
N ILE A 46 -23.28 -13.05 12.46
CA ILE A 46 -21.96 -12.42 12.54
C ILE A 46 -20.90 -13.32 11.87
N GLN A 47 -20.91 -14.63 12.14
CA GLN A 47 -19.97 -15.58 11.54
C GLN A 47 -20.10 -15.69 10.02
N GLU A 48 -21.28 -15.44 9.48
CA GLU A 48 -21.49 -15.34 8.04
C GLU A 48 -21.03 -13.98 7.50
N LEU A 49 -21.43 -12.87 8.12
CA LEU A 49 -21.11 -11.51 7.69
C LEU A 49 -19.61 -11.23 7.57
N VAL A 50 -18.79 -11.77 8.48
CA VAL A 50 -17.33 -11.60 8.44
C VAL A 50 -16.66 -12.34 7.26
N LYS A 51 -17.35 -13.31 6.66
CA LYS A 51 -16.87 -14.04 5.46
C LYS A 51 -17.26 -13.36 4.16
N VAL A 52 -18.18 -12.41 4.22
CA VAL A 52 -18.69 -11.70 3.05
C VAL A 52 -17.77 -10.53 2.73
N PRO A 53 -17.33 -10.40 1.46
CA PRO A 53 -16.49 -9.28 1.06
C PRO A 53 -17.22 -7.95 1.24
N CYS A 54 -16.45 -6.88 1.41
CA CYS A 54 -16.94 -5.55 1.68
C CYS A 54 -16.48 -4.54 0.64
N VAL A 55 -17.39 -3.63 0.28
CA VAL A 55 -17.07 -2.36 -0.38
C VAL A 55 -17.20 -1.26 0.68
N PHE A 56 -16.12 -0.57 0.95
CA PHE A 56 -16.00 0.53 1.91
C PHE A 56 -15.96 1.85 1.15
N ALA A 57 -17.13 2.48 1.01
CA ALA A 57 -17.31 3.70 0.23
C ALA A 57 -17.52 4.94 1.13
N TYR A 58 -17.47 6.09 0.52
CA TYR A 58 -17.80 7.38 1.13
C TYR A 58 -19.08 7.94 0.52
N GLU A 59 -19.74 8.84 1.24
CA GLU A 59 -20.84 9.61 0.65
C GLU A 59 -20.36 10.37 -0.59
N LYS A 60 -21.20 10.42 -1.62
CA LYS A 60 -20.92 10.97 -2.96
C LYS A 60 -20.26 12.35 -2.93
N MET A 61 -20.58 13.16 -1.93
CA MET A 61 -20.04 14.51 -1.81
C MET A 61 -18.51 14.55 -1.68
N HIS A 62 -17.90 13.49 -1.13
CA HIS A 62 -16.45 13.43 -0.92
C HIS A 62 -15.66 13.10 -2.19
N LYS A 63 -16.29 12.47 -3.18
CA LYS A 63 -15.65 12.05 -4.44
C LYS A 63 -14.38 11.22 -4.24
N LEU A 64 -14.38 10.36 -3.21
CA LEU A 64 -13.28 9.47 -2.86
C LEU A 64 -13.52 8.07 -3.42
N ASP A 65 -12.44 7.37 -3.69
CA ASP A 65 -12.46 5.98 -4.14
C ASP A 65 -12.94 5.04 -3.04
N ALA A 66 -13.62 3.97 -3.40
CA ALA A 66 -14.03 2.94 -2.45
C ALA A 66 -12.94 1.87 -2.30
N ASN A 67 -12.80 1.36 -1.08
CA ASN A 67 -11.86 0.29 -0.76
C ASN A 67 -12.57 -1.06 -0.71
N ILE A 68 -11.84 -2.14 -1.03
CA ILE A 68 -12.30 -3.52 -0.90
C ILE A 68 -11.65 -4.13 0.35
N GLY A 69 -12.40 -4.95 1.07
CA GLY A 69 -11.86 -5.61 2.26
C GLY A 69 -12.84 -6.58 2.91
N TYR A 70 -12.60 -6.88 4.18
CA TYR A 70 -13.41 -7.81 4.98
C TYR A 70 -13.59 -7.30 6.40
N ILE A 71 -14.75 -7.58 6.99
CA ILE A 71 -14.97 -7.42 8.43
C ILE A 71 -14.12 -8.46 9.17
N LYS A 72 -13.43 -8.03 10.22
CA LYS A 72 -12.65 -8.91 11.12
C LYS A 72 -13.39 -9.20 12.41
N ASN A 73 -14.12 -8.18 12.92
CA ASN A 73 -14.84 -8.29 14.18
C ASN A 73 -15.99 -7.29 14.24
N ILE A 74 -17.03 -7.62 14.99
CA ILE A 74 -18.20 -6.79 15.25
C ILE A 74 -18.44 -6.77 16.75
N GLU A 75 -18.43 -5.61 17.37
CA GLU A 75 -18.67 -5.42 18.80
C GLU A 75 -19.78 -4.39 19.04
N PHE A 76 -20.62 -4.65 20.03
CA PHE A 76 -21.75 -3.79 20.38
C PHE A 76 -21.39 -2.87 21.54
N TYR A 77 -21.67 -1.59 21.38
CA TYR A 77 -21.50 -0.55 22.37
C TYR A 77 -22.81 0.21 22.59
N GLN A 78 -22.93 0.96 23.67
CA GLN A 78 -24.14 1.74 23.97
C GLN A 78 -24.46 2.80 22.91
N ASN A 79 -23.46 3.29 22.19
CA ASN A 79 -23.56 4.34 21.18
C ASN A 79 -23.41 3.84 19.74
N GLY A 80 -23.44 2.50 19.53
CA GLY A 80 -23.36 1.95 18.18
C GLY A 80 -22.63 0.62 18.09
N ILE A 81 -22.35 0.22 16.86
CA ILE A 81 -21.63 -1.01 16.51
C ILE A 81 -20.22 -0.64 16.06
N ARG A 82 -19.21 -1.17 16.72
CA ARG A 82 -17.82 -1.09 16.31
C ARG A 82 -17.55 -2.22 15.33
N ILE A 83 -16.96 -1.86 14.20
CA ILE A 83 -16.58 -2.77 13.14
C ILE A 83 -15.08 -2.66 12.95
N ASP A 84 -14.36 -3.75 13.24
CA ASP A 84 -12.95 -3.88 12.90
C ASP A 84 -12.87 -4.51 11.50
N TYR A 85 -12.03 -3.98 10.64
CA TYR A 85 -11.93 -4.40 9.23
C TYR A 85 -10.50 -4.44 8.75
N GLU A 86 -10.29 -5.15 7.64
CA GLU A 86 -9.02 -5.22 6.92
C GLU A 86 -9.27 -4.94 5.44
N LEU A 87 -8.47 -4.03 4.88
CA LEU A 87 -8.53 -3.70 3.45
C LEU A 87 -7.58 -4.60 2.66
N THR A 88 -8.00 -5.00 1.46
CA THR A 88 -7.20 -5.85 0.56
C THR A 88 -6.18 -5.05 -0.25
N GLY A 89 -6.28 -3.73 -0.24
CA GLY A 89 -5.49 -2.89 -1.12
C GLY A 89 -6.14 -2.60 -2.48
N GLN A 90 -7.19 -3.32 -2.84
CA GLN A 90 -7.97 -3.05 -4.05
C GLN A 90 -8.91 -1.85 -3.82
N VAL A 91 -9.05 -1.01 -4.84
CA VAL A 91 -9.96 0.14 -4.82
C VAL A 91 -10.82 0.18 -6.07
N ILE A 92 -11.99 0.81 -5.96
CA ILE A 92 -12.83 1.18 -7.11
C ILE A 92 -12.81 2.70 -7.19
N ALA A 93 -12.33 3.24 -8.32
CA ALA A 93 -12.28 4.69 -8.49
C ALA A 93 -13.69 5.30 -8.42
N PHE A 94 -13.80 6.50 -7.85
CA PHE A 94 -15.10 7.18 -7.64
C PHE A 94 -15.98 7.23 -8.90
N ASN A 95 -15.40 7.57 -10.05
CA ASN A 95 -16.17 7.64 -11.29
C ASN A 95 -16.71 6.28 -11.75
N ASP A 96 -15.93 5.22 -11.56
CA ASP A 96 -16.35 3.85 -11.88
C ASP A 96 -17.40 3.37 -10.86
N LEU A 97 -17.20 3.68 -9.58
CA LEU A 97 -18.16 3.37 -8.51
C LEU A 97 -19.55 3.96 -8.78
N MET A 98 -19.62 5.18 -9.29
CA MET A 98 -20.89 5.82 -9.65
C MET A 98 -21.60 5.13 -10.82
N GLN A 99 -20.87 4.43 -11.70
CA GLN A 99 -21.46 3.62 -12.78
C GLN A 99 -21.99 2.27 -12.30
N LEU A 100 -21.57 1.83 -11.12
CA LEU A 100 -21.98 0.55 -10.51
C LEU A 100 -23.31 0.65 -9.77
N THR A 101 -23.99 1.80 -9.76
CA THR A 101 -25.24 2.02 -9.04
C THR A 101 -26.29 0.95 -9.36
N ASP A 102 -26.47 0.60 -10.65
CA ASP A 102 -27.42 -0.44 -11.07
C ASP A 102 -26.95 -1.86 -10.69
N ILE A 103 -25.65 -2.13 -10.83
CA ILE A 103 -25.04 -3.43 -10.47
C ILE A 103 -25.16 -3.68 -8.97
N LEU A 104 -25.03 -2.62 -8.16
CA LEU A 104 -25.15 -2.67 -6.71
C LEU A 104 -26.61 -2.59 -6.24
N ASP A 105 -27.60 -2.56 -7.16
CA ASP A 105 -29.03 -2.39 -6.85
C ASP A 105 -29.25 -1.24 -5.85
N MET A 106 -28.72 -0.06 -6.19
CA MET A 106 -28.77 1.13 -5.36
C MET A 106 -29.68 2.20 -5.94
N SER A 107 -30.36 2.92 -5.06
CA SER A 107 -30.98 4.19 -5.44
C SER A 107 -29.91 5.30 -5.52
N THR A 108 -30.13 6.29 -6.38
CA THR A 108 -29.20 7.44 -6.50
C THR A 108 -29.07 8.23 -5.20
N TRP A 109 -30.06 8.18 -4.31
CA TRP A 109 -30.06 8.85 -3.03
C TRP A 109 -29.24 8.11 -1.97
N GLU A 110 -29.13 6.81 -2.08
CA GLU A 110 -28.40 5.94 -1.15
C GLU A 110 -26.92 6.37 -0.99
N TRP A 111 -26.30 6.87 -2.07
CA TRP A 111 -24.93 7.41 -2.05
C TRP A 111 -24.72 8.65 -1.16
N ASN A 112 -25.80 9.26 -0.66
CA ASN A 112 -25.73 10.45 0.20
C ASN A 112 -26.08 10.13 1.67
N ARG A 113 -26.02 8.86 2.06
CA ARG A 113 -26.44 8.46 3.40
C ARG A 113 -25.47 7.47 4.02
N THR A 114 -24.97 7.80 5.20
CA THR A 114 -24.15 6.89 6.01
C THR A 114 -24.96 5.68 6.45
N HIS A 115 -24.54 4.47 6.04
CA HIS A 115 -25.18 3.20 6.44
C HIS A 115 -24.31 1.99 6.10
N TRP A 116 -24.67 0.84 6.67
CA TRP A 116 -24.19 -0.49 6.31
C TRP A 116 -25.34 -1.33 5.82
N THR A 117 -25.22 -1.90 4.64
CA THR A 117 -26.23 -2.76 4.02
C THR A 117 -25.61 -4.00 3.36
N LEU A 118 -26.46 -4.97 2.97
CA LEU A 118 -26.09 -6.13 2.17
C LEU A 118 -26.69 -6.03 0.78
N LYS A 119 -25.87 -6.32 -0.24
CA LYS A 119 -26.26 -6.35 -1.65
C LYS A 119 -26.15 -7.78 -2.23
N LYS A 120 -27.05 -8.14 -3.16
CA LYS A 120 -27.00 -9.46 -3.85
C LYS A 120 -25.80 -9.62 -4.77
N THR A 121 -25.22 -8.53 -5.22
CA THR A 121 -24.06 -8.47 -6.12
C THR A 121 -22.91 -9.30 -5.56
N ASN A 122 -22.21 -10.00 -6.43
CA ASN A 122 -20.98 -10.72 -6.07
C ASN A 122 -19.75 -9.82 -6.28
N LEU A 123 -18.71 -10.05 -5.50
CA LEU A 123 -17.46 -9.32 -5.66
C LEU A 123 -16.87 -9.48 -7.09
N LYS A 124 -17.04 -10.65 -7.70
CA LYS A 124 -16.61 -10.94 -9.07
C LYS A 124 -17.21 -10.02 -10.13
N ASP A 125 -18.43 -9.55 -9.89
CA ASP A 125 -19.10 -8.62 -10.81
C ASP A 125 -18.44 -7.22 -10.77
N LEU A 126 -17.67 -6.93 -9.71
CA LEU A 126 -16.96 -5.68 -9.51
C LEU A 126 -15.48 -5.75 -9.90
N GLU A 127 -14.90 -6.95 -10.03
CA GLU A 127 -13.47 -7.15 -10.37
C GLU A 127 -12.99 -6.36 -11.60
N PRO A 128 -13.78 -6.21 -12.68
CA PRO A 128 -13.37 -5.42 -13.85
C PRO A 128 -13.09 -3.94 -13.54
N TYR A 129 -13.61 -3.44 -12.42
CA TYR A 129 -13.47 -2.04 -11.98
C TYR A 129 -12.41 -1.87 -10.89
N PHE A 130 -11.81 -2.98 -10.44
CA PHE A 130 -10.76 -2.88 -9.45
C PHE A 130 -9.53 -2.22 -10.05
N LYS A 131 -9.12 -1.17 -9.39
CA LYS A 131 -7.77 -0.64 -9.52
C LYS A 131 -7.03 -1.17 -8.29
N GLY A 132 -5.90 -1.86 -8.49
CA GLY A 132 -5.01 -2.11 -7.37
C GLY A 132 -4.72 -0.77 -6.70
N ASN A 133 -4.49 -0.75 -5.41
CA ASN A 133 -3.76 0.38 -4.84
C ASN A 133 -2.54 0.58 -5.74
N ASP A 134 -2.14 1.82 -5.96
CA ASP A 134 -0.85 2.07 -6.64
C ASP A 134 0.31 1.35 -5.93
N ILE A 135 0.10 0.88 -4.68
CA ILE A 135 1.02 0.00 -3.95
C ILE A 135 1.18 -1.38 -4.63
N ASP A 136 0.08 -2.03 -5.10
CA ASP A 136 0.17 -3.32 -5.83
C ASP A 136 0.82 -3.17 -7.22
N LYS A 137 0.94 -1.93 -7.69
CA LYS A 137 1.69 -1.58 -8.91
C LYS A 137 3.07 -1.04 -8.61
N LEU A 138 3.36 -0.67 -7.35
CA LEU A 138 4.68 -0.15 -6.99
C LEU A 138 5.72 -1.24 -7.19
N LYS A 139 6.63 -0.97 -8.12
CA LYS A 139 7.80 -1.79 -8.38
C LYS A 139 9.02 -1.03 -7.91
N VAL A 140 9.68 -1.59 -6.93
CA VAL A 140 10.81 -0.94 -6.25
C VAL A 140 12.08 -1.73 -6.51
N PHE A 141 13.14 -1.05 -6.91
CA PHE A 141 14.47 -1.64 -6.97
C PHE A 141 15.24 -1.37 -5.69
N VAL A 142 15.88 -2.40 -5.12
CA VAL A 142 16.72 -2.28 -3.92
C VAL A 142 18.19 -2.44 -4.32
N SER A 143 18.92 -1.33 -4.26
CA SER A 143 20.35 -1.25 -4.46
C SER A 143 21.08 -1.29 -3.13
N TYR A 144 22.04 -2.20 -2.97
CA TYR A 144 22.78 -2.36 -1.72
C TYR A 144 24.18 -2.95 -1.90
N SER A 145 25.05 -2.77 -0.92
CA SER A 145 26.34 -3.47 -0.87
C SER A 145 26.19 -4.83 -0.18
N TRP A 146 26.83 -5.84 -0.73
CA TRP A 146 26.85 -7.20 -0.17
C TRP A 146 27.66 -7.30 1.13
N THR A 147 28.37 -6.26 1.50
CA THR A 147 29.20 -6.22 2.69
C THR A 147 28.79 -5.08 3.62
N PRO A 148 28.84 -5.26 4.94
CA PRO A 148 29.10 -6.52 5.66
C PRO A 148 27.89 -7.48 5.62
N PRO A 149 28.01 -8.76 6.05
CA PRO A 149 26.89 -9.71 6.08
C PRO A 149 25.68 -9.25 6.88
N SER A 150 25.87 -8.48 7.94
CA SER A 150 24.78 -7.85 8.70
C SER A 150 23.91 -6.92 7.85
N ASN A 151 24.50 -6.21 6.91
CA ASN A 151 23.77 -5.36 5.98
C ASN A 151 22.82 -6.18 5.09
N GLN A 152 23.27 -7.37 4.65
CA GLN A 152 22.41 -8.25 3.84
C GLN A 152 21.16 -8.71 4.61
N GLN A 153 21.31 -9.04 5.88
CA GLN A 153 20.17 -9.44 6.71
C GLN A 153 19.13 -8.32 6.81
N ASN A 154 19.55 -7.11 7.14
CA ASN A 154 18.68 -5.94 7.21
C ASN A 154 17.98 -5.66 5.88
N VAL A 155 18.69 -5.81 4.75
CA VAL A 155 18.12 -5.66 3.41
C VAL A 155 17.06 -6.72 3.14
N PHE A 156 17.30 -7.98 3.49
CA PHE A 156 16.30 -9.04 3.30
C PHE A 156 15.06 -8.82 4.15
N GLU A 157 15.20 -8.39 5.39
CA GLU A 157 14.07 -8.04 6.26
C GLU A 157 13.26 -6.88 5.67
N LEU A 158 13.91 -5.87 5.12
CA LEU A 158 13.27 -4.77 4.39
C LEU A 158 12.49 -5.30 3.17
N ILE A 159 13.13 -6.15 2.34
CA ILE A 159 12.50 -6.73 1.16
C ILE A 159 11.27 -7.54 1.54
N GLN A 160 11.38 -8.45 2.51
CA GLN A 160 10.26 -9.26 2.98
C GLN A 160 9.09 -8.40 3.48
N LYS A 161 9.42 -7.31 4.19
CA LYS A 161 8.40 -6.37 4.65
C LYS A 161 7.71 -5.65 3.48
N LEU A 162 8.44 -5.15 2.51
CA LEU A 162 7.89 -4.51 1.31
C LEU A 162 6.99 -5.49 0.52
N GLU A 163 7.45 -6.72 0.32
CA GLU A 163 6.67 -7.76 -0.37
C GLU A 163 5.41 -8.15 0.42
N SER A 164 5.48 -8.21 1.76
CA SER A 164 4.30 -8.46 2.60
C SER A 164 3.27 -7.34 2.55
N ASP A 165 3.73 -6.12 2.26
CA ASP A 165 2.90 -4.93 2.09
C ASP A 165 2.38 -4.76 0.64
N GLY A 166 2.58 -5.77 -0.24
CA GLY A 166 2.08 -5.82 -1.62
C GLY A 166 2.99 -5.14 -2.66
N ILE A 167 4.18 -4.67 -2.28
CA ILE A 167 5.12 -3.99 -3.18
C ILE A 167 5.95 -5.02 -3.96
N SER A 168 6.00 -4.90 -5.29
CA SER A 168 6.88 -5.71 -6.12
C SER A 168 8.33 -5.26 -5.96
N VAL A 169 9.20 -6.14 -5.46
CA VAL A 169 10.61 -5.80 -5.22
C VAL A 169 11.52 -6.50 -6.22
N VAL A 170 12.35 -5.70 -6.89
CA VAL A 170 13.44 -6.14 -7.78
C VAL A 170 14.77 -5.98 -7.04
N TYR A 171 15.60 -7.00 -7.03
CA TYR A 171 16.94 -6.95 -6.48
C TYR A 171 17.84 -8.03 -7.11
N ASP A 172 19.15 -7.82 -7.07
CA ASP A 172 20.14 -8.61 -7.81
C ASP A 172 20.06 -10.13 -7.58
N ARG A 173 19.93 -10.60 -6.34
CA ARG A 173 19.88 -12.04 -6.04
C ARG A 173 18.65 -12.77 -6.54
N LYS A 174 17.55 -12.07 -6.81
CA LYS A 174 16.31 -12.64 -7.32
C LYS A 174 16.23 -12.56 -8.84
N ASP A 175 16.63 -11.41 -9.38
CA ASP A 175 16.31 -11.02 -10.74
C ASP A 175 17.51 -11.03 -11.70
N LEU A 176 18.74 -11.17 -11.16
CA LEU A 176 19.95 -11.33 -11.94
C LEU A 176 20.33 -12.82 -12.07
N TYR A 177 20.35 -13.33 -13.29
CA TYR A 177 20.63 -14.73 -13.57
C TYR A 177 22.12 -14.98 -13.90
N PRO A 178 22.66 -16.18 -13.59
CA PRO A 178 24.02 -16.55 -13.99
C PRO A 178 24.25 -16.37 -15.48
N GLY A 179 25.32 -15.67 -15.84
CA GLY A 179 25.66 -15.36 -17.24
C GLY A 179 25.13 -14.04 -17.78
N GLN A 180 24.25 -13.35 -17.06
CA GLN A 180 23.83 -12.00 -17.42
C GLN A 180 24.93 -10.97 -17.11
N ASP A 181 24.99 -9.94 -17.95
CA ASP A 181 25.84 -8.77 -17.69
C ASP A 181 25.21 -7.90 -16.58
N ILE A 182 25.95 -7.76 -15.49
CA ILE A 182 25.52 -7.00 -14.30
C ILE A 182 25.28 -5.53 -14.64
N ASN A 183 26.14 -4.93 -15.47
CA ASN A 183 26.02 -3.52 -15.81
C ASN A 183 24.78 -3.27 -16.68
N TYR A 184 24.52 -4.16 -17.65
CA TYR A 184 23.31 -4.08 -18.46
C TYR A 184 22.04 -4.27 -17.64
N PHE A 185 22.03 -5.21 -16.68
CA PHE A 185 20.91 -5.40 -15.75
C PHE A 185 20.66 -4.12 -14.96
N MET A 186 21.71 -3.56 -14.34
CA MET A 186 21.57 -2.33 -13.53
C MET A 186 21.05 -1.16 -14.35
N GLU A 187 21.61 -0.95 -15.55
CA GLU A 187 21.16 0.11 -16.45
C GLU A 187 19.69 -0.06 -16.84
N SER A 188 19.28 -1.27 -17.24
CA SER A 188 17.92 -1.58 -17.64
C SER A 188 16.92 -1.34 -16.52
N VAL A 189 17.27 -1.66 -15.26
CA VAL A 189 16.41 -1.47 -14.10
C VAL A 189 16.34 0.01 -13.70
N LEU A 190 17.47 0.71 -13.65
CA LEU A 190 17.51 2.10 -13.22
C LEU A 190 16.81 3.04 -14.20
N THR A 191 16.88 2.76 -15.51
CA THR A 191 16.24 3.56 -16.57
C THR A 191 14.79 3.15 -16.86
N SER A 192 14.32 2.01 -16.33
CA SER A 192 12.97 1.52 -16.56
C SER A 192 11.90 2.45 -15.97
N GLU A 193 10.88 2.76 -16.77
CA GLU A 193 9.69 3.49 -16.33
C GLU A 193 8.79 2.65 -15.40
N GLU A 194 8.92 1.31 -15.43
CA GLU A 194 8.20 0.43 -14.54
C GLU A 194 8.70 0.50 -13.09
N ILE A 195 9.93 0.93 -12.87
CA ILE A 195 10.51 1.10 -11.52
C ILE A 195 10.09 2.46 -10.97
N ASN A 196 9.18 2.43 -10.01
CA ASN A 196 8.63 3.63 -9.38
C ASN A 196 9.59 4.27 -8.37
N ALA A 197 10.38 3.43 -7.66
CA ALA A 197 11.37 3.91 -6.71
C ALA A 197 12.61 3.02 -6.69
N VAL A 198 13.76 3.64 -6.38
CA VAL A 198 15.05 2.97 -6.16
C VAL A 198 15.47 3.25 -4.73
N LEU A 199 15.44 2.24 -3.88
CA LEU A 199 15.92 2.32 -2.50
C LEU A 199 17.42 2.05 -2.49
N ILE A 200 18.20 3.07 -2.19
CA ILE A 200 19.65 2.99 -2.13
C ILE A 200 20.04 2.74 -0.67
N VAL A 201 20.32 1.50 -0.32
CA VAL A 201 20.71 1.12 1.04
C VAL A 201 22.16 1.52 1.27
N CYS A 202 22.33 2.62 1.97
CA CYS A 202 23.62 3.22 2.25
C CYS A 202 24.19 2.71 3.58
N ASN A 203 25.40 2.20 3.53
CA ASN A 203 26.26 1.94 4.66
C ASN A 203 27.66 2.48 4.36
N LYS A 204 28.59 2.35 5.29
CA LYS A 204 29.97 2.84 5.11
C LYS A 204 30.65 2.25 3.87
N ASP A 205 30.46 0.94 3.64
CA ASP A 205 31.08 0.25 2.49
C ASP A 205 30.49 0.73 1.16
N TYR A 206 29.15 0.88 1.09
CA TYR A 206 28.48 1.46 -0.07
C TYR A 206 29.00 2.88 -0.36
N ALA A 207 29.03 3.73 0.66
CA ALA A 207 29.50 5.12 0.50
C ALA A 207 30.94 5.20 0.03
N GLU A 208 31.83 4.35 0.55
CA GLU A 208 33.22 4.29 0.12
C GLU A 208 33.39 3.82 -1.33
N LYS A 209 32.68 2.75 -1.74
CA LYS A 209 32.71 2.22 -3.10
C LYS A 209 32.13 3.23 -4.10
N ALA A 210 31.01 3.84 -3.79
CA ALA A 210 30.38 4.87 -4.62
C ALA A 210 31.31 6.10 -4.78
N ASN A 211 31.86 6.61 -3.68
CA ASN A 211 32.77 7.77 -3.72
C ASN A 211 34.09 7.51 -4.47
N LYS A 212 34.56 6.26 -4.46
CA LYS A 212 35.80 5.84 -5.14
C LYS A 212 35.54 5.29 -6.55
N ARG A 213 34.26 5.20 -6.97
CA ARG A 213 33.84 4.63 -8.27
C ARG A 213 34.39 3.22 -8.50
N ARG A 214 34.22 2.33 -7.48
CA ARG A 214 34.80 0.99 -7.52
C ARG A 214 33.73 -0.10 -7.59
N GLY A 215 33.92 -1.08 -8.49
CA GLY A 215 33.08 -2.25 -8.66
C GLY A 215 31.67 -1.92 -9.15
N GLY A 216 30.72 -2.83 -8.98
CA GLY A 216 29.33 -2.66 -9.39
C GLY A 216 28.65 -1.44 -8.75
N VAL A 217 28.86 -1.22 -7.45
CA VAL A 217 28.37 -0.02 -6.73
C VAL A 217 28.91 1.27 -7.34
N GLY A 218 30.16 1.28 -7.82
CA GLY A 218 30.75 2.44 -8.47
C GLY A 218 30.06 2.78 -9.79
N TYR A 219 29.81 1.79 -10.64
CA TYR A 219 29.10 1.96 -11.90
C TYR A 219 27.65 2.40 -11.68
N GLU A 220 26.94 1.70 -10.83
CA GLU A 220 25.56 2.01 -10.45
C GLU A 220 25.42 3.44 -9.91
N SER A 221 26.32 3.86 -9.02
CA SER A 221 26.30 5.22 -8.48
C SER A 221 26.57 6.31 -9.52
N GLU A 222 27.29 6.02 -10.59
CA GLU A 222 27.45 6.93 -11.73
C GLU A 222 26.16 7.08 -12.55
N LEU A 223 25.47 5.98 -12.80
CA LEU A 223 24.15 6.00 -13.47
C LEU A 223 23.13 6.80 -12.64
N ILE A 224 22.99 6.48 -11.35
CA ILE A 224 22.10 7.20 -10.44
C ILE A 224 22.44 8.69 -10.37
N LEU A 225 23.73 9.04 -10.29
CA LEU A 225 24.17 10.42 -10.27
C LEU A 225 23.83 11.17 -11.57
N SER A 226 23.90 10.48 -12.71
CA SER A 226 23.52 11.05 -14.02
C SER A 226 22.02 11.38 -14.03
N GLU A 227 21.19 10.42 -13.64
CA GLU A 227 19.74 10.60 -13.56
C GLU A 227 19.33 11.74 -12.59
N ILE A 228 19.96 11.79 -11.41
CA ILE A 228 19.73 12.86 -10.42
C ILE A 228 20.13 14.24 -10.96
N LYS A 229 21.19 14.32 -11.78
CA LYS A 229 21.62 15.58 -12.39
C LYS A 229 20.69 16.04 -13.50
N ASN A 230 20.18 15.09 -14.28
CA ASN A 230 19.23 15.36 -15.37
C ASN A 230 17.89 15.87 -14.84
N ASP A 231 17.42 15.33 -13.71
CA ASP A 231 16.23 15.79 -13.00
C ASP A 231 16.47 15.93 -11.49
N PRO A 232 16.88 17.11 -11.01
CA PRO A 232 17.10 17.35 -9.59
C PRO A 232 15.85 17.26 -8.72
N LEU A 233 14.64 17.40 -9.30
CA LEU A 233 13.36 17.35 -8.61
C LEU A 233 12.77 15.94 -8.53
N GLN A 234 13.39 14.97 -9.21
CA GLN A 234 12.95 13.58 -9.17
C GLN A 234 12.87 13.03 -7.74
N LYS A 235 11.92 12.14 -7.50
CA LYS A 235 11.67 11.45 -6.22
C LYS A 235 11.99 9.95 -6.28
N LYS A 236 12.46 9.45 -7.43
CA LYS A 236 12.70 8.02 -7.69
C LYS A 236 13.82 7.44 -6.82
N TYR A 237 14.91 8.18 -6.61
CA TYR A 237 16.10 7.70 -5.93
C TYR A 237 16.10 8.11 -4.46
N ILE A 238 15.88 7.14 -3.55
CA ILE A 238 15.64 7.35 -2.13
C ILE A 238 16.76 6.71 -1.32
N PRO A 239 17.64 7.50 -0.64
CA PRO A 239 18.63 6.94 0.25
C PRO A 239 17.97 6.37 1.52
N VAL A 240 18.44 5.19 1.93
CA VAL A 240 17.98 4.46 3.11
C VAL A 240 19.18 4.06 3.96
N VAL A 241 19.09 4.18 5.29
CA VAL A 241 20.14 3.74 6.22
C VAL A 241 19.54 2.91 7.35
N PHE A 242 20.29 1.92 7.82
CA PHE A 242 19.94 1.11 9.00
C PHE A 242 20.75 1.47 10.24
N GLU A 243 21.83 2.23 10.06
CA GLU A 243 22.74 2.60 11.14
C GLU A 243 23.37 3.96 10.86
N HIS A 244 23.85 4.59 11.92
CA HIS A 244 24.68 5.78 11.85
C HIS A 244 26.16 5.41 11.99
N ASP A 245 27.05 6.27 11.52
CA ASP A 245 28.49 6.08 11.74
C ASP A 245 28.87 6.37 13.22
N LYS A 246 30.16 6.18 13.54
CA LYS A 246 30.69 6.38 14.90
C LYS A 246 30.53 7.82 15.43
N ASN A 247 30.30 8.78 14.55
CA ASN A 247 30.09 10.19 14.88
C ASN A 247 28.60 10.55 14.94
N GLY A 248 27.70 9.58 14.71
CA GLY A 248 26.26 9.80 14.63
C GLY A 248 25.79 10.39 13.29
N GLU A 249 26.67 10.40 12.26
CA GLU A 249 26.32 10.87 10.92
C GLU A 249 25.75 9.74 10.05
N LEU A 250 24.91 10.13 9.07
CA LEU A 250 24.37 9.19 8.07
C LEU A 250 25.48 8.77 7.09
N PRO A 251 25.74 7.48 6.88
CA PRO A 251 26.79 6.97 6.01
C PRO A 251 26.43 7.10 4.53
N LEU A 252 26.13 8.31 4.06
CA LEU A 252 25.72 8.59 2.70
C LEU A 252 26.91 8.88 1.78
N PRO A 253 26.87 8.40 0.52
CA PRO A 253 27.81 8.85 -0.50
C PRO A 253 27.63 10.36 -0.78
N LYS A 254 28.71 11.00 -1.24
CA LYS A 254 28.71 12.47 -1.42
C LYS A 254 27.56 13.01 -2.26
N PHE A 255 27.16 12.28 -3.30
CA PHE A 255 26.10 12.73 -4.23
C PHE A 255 24.68 12.61 -3.66
N LEU A 256 24.49 11.88 -2.54
CA LEU A 256 23.21 11.76 -1.86
C LEU A 256 23.08 12.63 -0.60
N LYS A 257 24.17 13.30 -0.16
CA LYS A 257 24.16 14.09 1.09
C LYS A 257 23.15 15.25 1.10
N SER A 258 22.75 15.74 -0.06
CA SER A 258 21.74 16.80 -0.20
C SER A 258 20.30 16.29 -0.22
N ARG A 259 20.09 14.97 -0.21
CA ARG A 259 18.76 14.35 -0.28
C ARG A 259 18.26 13.94 1.09
N LEU A 260 16.93 14.03 1.26
CA LEU A 260 16.29 13.49 2.44
C LEU A 260 16.46 11.96 2.48
N CYS A 261 17.04 11.47 3.57
CA CYS A 261 17.30 10.05 3.79
C CYS A 261 16.20 9.44 4.66
N VAL A 262 15.81 8.21 4.36
CA VAL A 262 14.97 7.38 5.23
C VAL A 262 15.87 6.68 6.24
N ASP A 263 15.71 7.04 7.50
CA ASP A 263 16.48 6.49 8.62
C ASP A 263 15.69 5.35 9.29
N LEU A 264 16.03 4.11 8.97
CA LEU A 264 15.44 2.90 9.51
C LEU A 264 16.15 2.40 10.78
N SER A 265 17.15 3.13 11.30
CA SER A 265 17.71 2.87 12.63
C SER A 265 16.72 3.21 13.76
N LYS A 266 15.67 3.96 13.44
CA LYS A 266 14.54 4.33 14.27
C LYS A 266 13.30 3.62 13.74
N ASP A 267 12.33 3.34 14.60
CA ASP A 267 11.03 2.72 14.22
C ASP A 267 10.23 3.62 13.26
N THR A 268 10.71 3.73 12.02
CA THR A 268 10.07 4.52 10.96
C THR A 268 9.34 3.59 10.02
N PRO A 269 8.02 3.74 9.81
CA PRO A 269 7.28 2.91 8.85
C PRO A 269 7.86 3.08 7.44
N VAL A 270 8.31 1.97 6.85
CA VAL A 270 9.05 1.92 5.58
C VAL A 270 8.27 2.49 4.39
N TYR A 271 6.94 2.43 4.40
CA TYR A 271 6.11 2.79 3.25
C TYR A 271 5.53 4.21 3.28
N ASN A 272 5.60 4.94 4.39
CA ASN A 272 5.08 6.32 4.46
C ASN A 272 5.75 7.29 3.48
N PHE A 273 6.92 6.94 2.94
CA PHE A 273 7.65 7.74 1.96
C PHE A 273 7.44 7.29 0.50
N LEU A 274 6.93 6.07 0.28
CA LEU A 274 6.62 5.58 -1.07
C LEU A 274 5.23 6.05 -1.56
N GLN A 275 4.38 6.53 -0.65
CA GLN A 275 3.02 7.00 -0.94
C GLN A 275 2.92 8.51 -1.20
N LYS A 276 4.02 9.25 -1.12
CA LYS A 276 4.10 10.70 -1.36
C LYS A 276 4.65 11.02 -2.75
#